data_0f621da663f74b5184b86dcb67a34acc
#
_entry.id   0f621da663f74b5184b86dcb67a34acc
#
_cell.length_a   1.000
_cell.length_b   1.000
_cell.length_c   1.000
_cell.angle_alpha   90.00
_cell.angle_beta   90.00
_cell.angle_gamma   90.00
#
_symmetry.space_group_name_H-M   'P 1'
#
loop_
_entity.id
_entity.type
_entity.pdbx_description
1 polymer ?
#
loop_
_entity_poly.entity_id
_entity_poly.type
_entity_poly.pdbx_seq_one_letter_code
_entity_poly.pdbx_strand_id
1 'polypeptide(L)'
;STTKGEQLKSFMPSDAKFTYEIVKELSTPNSFDEALTKHNDIEYLFHTASPLTFDTEDPENVILQPAIKGTENILHAAADHCPNLKRVVLTSSDAAIYSNTDETNPTLSFNEGSWNNTSYQDALKDNITAYYASKAFAEKLAWEFVLMQKPVFGLVVVNPSWVFGPKAYDFDPKRFNSSNEMIDDLLKLNHENNSTFENVSGGYISATDIAKIQVYAIESDDLVNKRLLMTNGYFTCQQILDIINKHFPELNLP
;
A
#
# COMPACT_ATOMS: atom_id res chain seq x y z
N SER A 1 -4.21 7.89 15.30
CA SER A 1 -4.53 8.29 16.69
C SER A 1 -3.38 9.12 17.26
N THR A 2 -3.68 9.96 18.25
CA THR A 2 -2.68 10.78 18.95
C THR A 2 -1.52 9.93 19.48
N THR A 3 -1.80 8.77 20.07
CA THR A 3 -0.77 7.85 20.58
C THR A 3 0.25 7.47 19.48
N LYS A 4 -0.23 7.10 18.30
CA LYS A 4 0.67 6.78 17.17
C LYS A 4 1.45 8.01 16.68
N GLY A 5 0.82 9.18 16.65
CA GLY A 5 1.47 10.44 16.28
C GLY A 5 2.61 10.79 17.22
N GLU A 6 2.38 10.72 18.54
CA GLU A 6 3.41 10.98 19.54
C GLU A 6 4.54 9.93 19.52
N GLN A 7 4.21 8.65 19.32
CA GLN A 7 5.24 7.62 19.13
C GLN A 7 6.10 7.91 17.90
N LEU A 8 5.50 8.21 16.76
CA LEU A 8 6.25 8.52 15.54
C LEU A 8 7.14 9.74 15.76
N LYS A 9 6.62 10.78 16.40
CA LYS A 9 7.39 11.98 16.76
C LYS A 9 8.61 11.68 17.63
N SER A 10 8.50 10.72 18.56
CA SER A 10 9.62 10.34 19.43
C SER A 10 10.78 9.62 18.68
N PHE A 11 10.52 9.07 17.50
CA PHE A 11 11.52 8.44 16.66
C PHE A 11 12.16 9.41 15.65
N MET A 12 11.57 10.59 15.45
CA MET A 12 12.15 11.57 14.53
C MET A 12 13.41 12.19 15.11
N PRO A 13 14.40 12.52 14.26
CA PRO A 13 15.56 13.29 14.67
C PRO A 13 15.14 14.60 15.34
N SER A 14 15.90 15.05 16.35
CA SER A 14 15.55 16.22 17.14
C SER A 14 15.50 17.54 16.34
N ASP A 15 16.14 17.58 15.19
CA ASP A 15 16.15 18.70 14.25
C ASP A 15 15.07 18.59 13.15
N ALA A 16 14.36 17.45 13.08
CA ALA A 16 13.26 17.27 12.14
C ALA A 16 12.03 18.11 12.56
N LYS A 17 11.54 18.91 11.61
CA LYS A 17 10.27 19.66 11.77
C LYS A 17 9.09 18.71 11.52
N PHE A 18 8.83 17.82 12.46
CA PHE A 18 7.75 16.85 12.37
C PHE A 18 6.52 17.33 13.13
N THR A 19 5.39 17.37 12.46
CA THR A 19 4.04 17.58 13.02
C THR A 19 3.09 16.50 12.52
N TYR A 20 1.95 16.32 13.17
CA TYR A 20 0.92 15.41 12.68
C TYR A 20 -0.48 15.98 12.94
N GLU A 21 -1.41 15.62 12.09
CA GLU A 21 -2.83 15.88 12.23
C GLU A 21 -3.61 14.56 12.30
N ILE A 22 -4.78 14.60 12.92
CA ILE A 22 -5.63 13.42 13.07
C ILE A 22 -6.80 13.49 12.08
N VAL A 23 -6.74 12.66 11.07
CA VAL A 23 -7.88 12.36 10.20
C VAL A 23 -8.55 11.10 10.74
N LYS A 24 -9.80 11.22 11.22
CA LYS A 24 -10.49 10.12 11.92
C LYS A 24 -10.97 9.04 10.96
N GLU A 25 -11.55 9.45 9.85
CA GLU A 25 -12.16 8.57 8.86
C GLU A 25 -11.87 9.11 7.46
N LEU A 26 -11.12 8.34 6.67
CA LEU A 26 -10.62 8.77 5.35
C LEU A 26 -11.76 8.93 4.33
N SER A 27 -12.80 8.13 4.45
CA SER A 27 -13.93 8.10 3.51
C SER A 27 -15.00 9.16 3.78
N THR A 28 -14.91 9.86 4.91
CA THR A 28 -15.84 10.97 5.20
C THR A 28 -15.52 12.14 4.25
N PRO A 29 -16.54 12.73 3.60
CA PRO A 29 -16.33 13.90 2.74
C PRO A 29 -15.56 15.01 3.48
N ASN A 30 -14.62 15.64 2.79
CA ASN A 30 -13.80 16.75 3.30
C ASN A 30 -12.92 16.38 4.50
N SER A 31 -12.64 15.09 4.70
CA SER A 31 -11.90 14.59 5.87
C SER A 31 -10.47 15.13 5.99
N PHE A 32 -9.88 15.59 4.88
CA PHE A 32 -8.52 16.12 4.83
C PHE A 32 -8.45 17.66 4.80
N ASP A 33 -9.58 18.37 4.63
CA ASP A 33 -9.61 19.81 4.39
C ASP A 33 -8.97 20.59 5.54
N GLU A 34 -9.31 20.28 6.79
CA GLU A 34 -8.72 20.95 7.95
C GLU A 34 -7.19 20.77 7.99
N ALA A 35 -6.72 19.54 7.78
CA ALA A 35 -5.29 19.23 7.82
C ALA A 35 -4.54 19.95 6.68
N LEU A 36 -5.06 19.90 5.46
CA LEU A 36 -4.39 20.52 4.30
C LEU A 36 -4.54 22.04 4.25
N THR A 37 -5.61 22.61 4.81
CA THR A 37 -5.72 24.05 5.00
C THR A 37 -4.68 24.58 5.98
N LYS A 38 -4.42 23.82 7.06
CA LYS A 38 -3.42 24.17 8.08
C LYS A 38 -1.98 24.06 7.54
N HIS A 39 -1.76 23.13 6.61
CA HIS A 39 -0.46 22.84 6.00
C HIS A 39 -0.49 23.10 4.48
N ASN A 40 -1.03 24.24 4.07
CA ASN A 40 -1.25 24.60 2.67
C ASN A 40 0.04 24.97 1.90
N ASP A 41 1.16 25.02 2.57
CA ASP A 41 2.50 25.31 2.02
C ASP A 41 3.27 24.06 1.57
N ILE A 42 2.66 22.86 1.66
CA ILE A 42 3.30 21.63 1.21
C ILE A 42 3.59 21.64 -0.29
N GLU A 43 4.73 21.09 -0.66
CA GLU A 43 5.14 20.91 -2.06
C GLU A 43 4.98 19.48 -2.56
N TYR A 44 4.94 18.50 -1.65
CA TYR A 44 4.86 17.06 -1.95
C TYR A 44 3.90 16.36 -1.02
N LEU A 45 3.12 15.43 -1.57
CA LEU A 45 2.18 14.64 -0.82
C LEU A 45 2.36 13.14 -1.14
N PHE A 46 2.62 12.35 -0.10
CA PHE A 46 2.64 10.89 -0.19
C PHE A 46 1.33 10.33 0.36
N HIS A 47 0.50 9.77 -0.50
CA HIS A 47 -0.72 9.08 -0.07
C HIS A 47 -0.45 7.59 0.04
N THR A 48 -0.17 7.13 1.25
CA THR A 48 0.08 5.71 1.57
C THR A 48 -1.07 5.06 2.33
N ALA A 49 -2.01 5.87 2.80
CA ALA A 49 -3.12 5.39 3.60
C ALA A 49 -4.16 4.67 2.74
N SER A 50 -4.44 3.43 3.08
CA SER A 50 -5.54 2.66 2.51
C SER A 50 -5.99 1.64 3.55
N PRO A 51 -7.29 1.34 3.66
CA PRO A 51 -7.74 0.24 4.49
C PRO A 51 -7.13 -1.08 4.03
N LEU A 52 -6.75 -1.90 4.98
CA LEU A 52 -6.30 -3.26 4.74
C LEU A 52 -6.89 -4.16 5.82
N THR A 53 -7.89 -4.92 5.44
CA THR A 53 -8.49 -6.00 6.24
C THR A 53 -9.01 -7.08 5.30
N PHE A 54 -8.88 -8.33 5.74
CA PHE A 54 -9.42 -9.49 5.03
C PHE A 54 -10.47 -10.22 5.88
N ASP A 55 -10.85 -9.64 7.02
CA ASP A 55 -11.83 -10.20 7.94
C ASP A 55 -13.01 -9.22 8.09
N THR A 56 -13.95 -9.32 7.16
CA THR A 56 -15.19 -8.53 7.18
C THR A 56 -16.33 -9.26 6.47
N GLU A 57 -17.54 -9.08 6.95
CA GLU A 57 -18.77 -9.52 6.26
C GLU A 57 -19.31 -8.45 5.30
N ASP A 58 -18.73 -7.27 5.28
CA ASP A 58 -19.13 -6.13 4.45
C ASP A 58 -17.96 -5.56 3.65
N PRO A 59 -17.50 -6.27 2.60
CA PRO A 59 -16.37 -5.82 1.80
C PRO A 59 -16.62 -4.49 1.08
N GLU A 60 -17.88 -4.16 0.79
CA GLU A 60 -18.22 -2.90 0.15
C GLU A 60 -17.89 -1.70 1.05
N ASN A 61 -18.40 -1.68 2.28
CA ASN A 61 -18.26 -0.53 3.16
C ASN A 61 -16.97 -0.54 3.98
N VAL A 62 -16.27 -1.67 4.08
CA VAL A 62 -15.05 -1.80 4.88
C VAL A 62 -13.79 -1.79 4.01
N ILE A 63 -13.86 -2.25 2.76
CA ILE A 63 -12.69 -2.34 1.87
C ILE A 63 -12.82 -1.37 0.68
N LEU A 64 -13.86 -1.55 -0.15
CA LEU A 64 -13.99 -0.84 -1.43
C LEU A 64 -14.21 0.67 -1.24
N GLN A 65 -15.30 1.04 -0.58
CA GLN A 65 -15.68 2.44 -0.44
C GLN A 65 -14.64 3.29 0.32
N PRO A 66 -14.03 2.82 1.41
CA PRO A 66 -13.00 3.59 2.08
C PRO A 66 -11.74 3.80 1.23
N ALA A 67 -11.33 2.82 0.42
CA ALA A 67 -10.18 2.98 -0.48
C ALA A 67 -10.47 4.01 -1.59
N ILE A 68 -11.64 3.92 -2.23
CA ILE A 68 -12.06 4.81 -3.31
C ILE A 68 -12.24 6.24 -2.77
N LYS A 69 -13.10 6.40 -1.74
CA LYS A 69 -13.42 7.71 -1.18
C LYS A 69 -12.26 8.37 -0.47
N GLY A 70 -11.40 7.58 0.20
CA GLY A 70 -10.19 8.12 0.82
C GLY A 70 -9.24 8.74 -0.21
N THR A 71 -9.08 8.07 -1.36
CA THR A 71 -8.28 8.59 -2.47
C THR A 71 -8.94 9.82 -3.11
N GLU A 72 -10.24 9.79 -3.32
CA GLU A 72 -11.02 10.93 -3.83
C GLU A 72 -10.86 12.17 -2.94
N ASN A 73 -11.12 12.00 -1.63
CA ASN A 73 -11.08 13.09 -0.66
C ASN A 73 -9.71 13.76 -0.56
N ILE A 74 -8.61 12.98 -0.52
CA ILE A 74 -7.26 13.57 -0.42
C ILE A 74 -6.88 14.33 -1.70
N LEU A 75 -7.28 13.84 -2.87
CA LEU A 75 -6.98 14.52 -4.13
C LEU A 75 -7.76 15.84 -4.28
N HIS A 76 -9.04 15.86 -3.90
CA HIS A 76 -9.84 17.08 -3.86
C HIS A 76 -9.25 18.09 -2.86
N ALA A 77 -9.02 17.67 -1.62
CA ALA A 77 -8.45 18.55 -0.60
C ALA A 77 -7.07 19.10 -1.01
N ALA A 78 -6.24 18.27 -1.66
CA ALA A 78 -4.94 18.71 -2.18
C ALA A 78 -5.05 19.76 -3.28
N ALA A 79 -6.01 19.59 -4.21
CA ALA A 79 -6.25 20.55 -5.29
C ALA A 79 -6.82 21.87 -4.76
N ASP A 80 -7.71 21.80 -3.77
CA ASP A 80 -8.42 22.97 -3.25
C ASP A 80 -7.59 23.79 -2.26
N HIS A 81 -6.70 23.15 -1.48
CA HIS A 81 -6.03 23.80 -0.36
C HIS A 81 -4.51 23.95 -0.52
N CYS A 82 -3.85 23.22 -1.45
CA CYS A 82 -2.39 23.23 -1.57
C CYS A 82 -1.90 23.83 -2.90
N PRO A 83 -1.92 25.14 -3.05
CA PRO A 83 -1.57 25.81 -4.32
C PRO A 83 -0.11 25.64 -4.75
N ASN A 84 0.79 25.28 -3.81
CA ASN A 84 2.21 25.06 -4.07
C ASN A 84 2.56 23.59 -4.30
N LEU A 85 1.58 22.69 -4.29
CA LEU A 85 1.80 21.26 -4.43
C LEU A 85 2.33 20.94 -5.84
N LYS A 86 3.49 20.33 -5.91
CA LYS A 86 4.17 19.95 -7.16
C LYS A 86 3.89 18.52 -7.56
N ARG A 87 3.80 17.63 -6.57
CA ARG A 87 3.67 16.20 -6.80
C ARG A 87 2.85 15.48 -5.75
N VAL A 88 1.97 14.60 -6.21
CA VAL A 88 1.33 13.56 -5.40
C VAL A 88 1.92 12.21 -5.78
N VAL A 89 2.41 11.46 -4.79
CA VAL A 89 2.85 10.07 -4.95
C VAL A 89 1.82 9.18 -4.28
N LEU A 90 1.05 8.44 -5.08
CA LEU A 90 0.03 7.51 -4.63
C LEU A 90 0.65 6.11 -4.51
N THR A 91 0.60 5.52 -3.33
CA THR A 91 0.93 4.11 -3.12
C THR A 91 -0.29 3.26 -3.42
N SER A 92 -0.32 2.71 -4.62
CA SER A 92 -1.30 1.72 -5.07
C SER A 92 -0.82 0.29 -4.70
N SER A 93 -0.95 -0.65 -5.61
CA SER A 93 -0.49 -2.04 -5.48
C SER A 93 -0.41 -2.67 -6.87
N ASP A 94 0.33 -3.76 -7.00
CA ASP A 94 0.23 -4.68 -8.13
C ASP A 94 -1.18 -5.28 -8.27
N ALA A 95 -1.97 -5.34 -7.20
CA ALA A 95 -3.39 -5.67 -7.22
C ALA A 95 -4.24 -4.76 -8.14
N ALA A 96 -3.75 -3.55 -8.49
CA ALA A 96 -4.36 -2.70 -9.50
C ALA A 96 -3.94 -3.06 -10.94
N ILE A 97 -2.91 -3.89 -11.10
CA ILE A 97 -2.35 -4.34 -12.39
C ILE A 97 -3.05 -5.63 -12.87
N TYR A 98 -3.30 -6.57 -11.95
CA TYR A 98 -3.89 -7.88 -12.24
C TYR A 98 -4.87 -8.30 -11.14
N SER A 99 -5.75 -9.26 -11.43
CA SER A 99 -6.65 -9.84 -10.44
C SER A 99 -5.95 -10.92 -9.60
N ASN A 100 -6.49 -11.26 -8.45
CA ASN A 100 -5.98 -12.34 -7.62
C ASN A 100 -5.97 -13.72 -8.35
N THR A 101 -6.85 -13.93 -9.31
CA THR A 101 -6.87 -15.15 -10.12
C THR A 101 -5.84 -15.14 -11.26
N ASP A 102 -5.43 -13.95 -11.72
CA ASP A 102 -4.44 -13.80 -12.78
C ASP A 102 -3.00 -13.89 -12.26
N GLU A 103 -2.77 -13.57 -10.99
CA GLU A 103 -1.44 -13.53 -10.36
C GLU A 103 -0.68 -14.85 -10.50
N THR A 104 -1.37 -15.97 -10.41
CA THR A 104 -0.78 -17.31 -10.49
C THR A 104 -0.82 -17.93 -11.88
N ASN A 105 -1.32 -17.20 -12.89
CA ASN A 105 -1.42 -17.72 -14.26
C ASN A 105 -0.11 -17.51 -15.03
N PRO A 106 0.68 -18.58 -15.29
CA PRO A 106 2.00 -18.46 -15.90
C PRO A 106 1.96 -18.08 -17.39
N THR A 107 0.78 -18.02 -18.00
CA THR A 107 0.62 -17.65 -19.42
C THR A 107 0.42 -16.15 -19.60
N LEU A 108 0.16 -15.41 -18.51
CA LEU A 108 -0.06 -13.97 -18.53
C LEU A 108 1.23 -13.22 -18.24
N SER A 109 1.35 -12.05 -18.85
CA SER A 109 2.45 -11.11 -18.59
C SER A 109 1.87 -9.72 -18.36
N PHE A 110 2.33 -9.06 -17.32
CA PHE A 110 1.81 -7.76 -16.88
C PHE A 110 2.90 -6.70 -16.91
N ASN A 111 2.48 -5.46 -17.13
CA ASN A 111 3.33 -4.29 -17.10
C ASN A 111 2.52 -3.07 -16.60
N GLU A 112 3.12 -1.89 -16.60
CA GLU A 112 2.49 -0.66 -16.17
C GLU A 112 1.26 -0.25 -16.99
N GLY A 113 1.09 -0.78 -18.20
CA GLY A 113 -0.11 -0.58 -19.02
C GLY A 113 -1.26 -1.53 -18.68
N SER A 114 -1.00 -2.57 -17.88
CA SER A 114 -2.01 -3.56 -17.50
C SER A 114 -2.92 -3.02 -16.40
N TRP A 115 -4.18 -3.51 -16.38
CA TRP A 115 -5.17 -3.15 -15.38
C TRP A 115 -5.92 -4.37 -14.88
N ASN A 116 -6.11 -4.43 -13.58
CA ASN A 116 -7.12 -5.31 -13.00
C ASN A 116 -8.51 -4.87 -13.46
N ASN A 117 -9.21 -5.77 -14.15
CA ASN A 117 -10.54 -5.52 -14.73
C ASN A 117 -11.67 -6.21 -13.93
N THR A 118 -11.44 -6.59 -12.68
CA THR A 118 -12.47 -7.11 -11.80
C THR A 118 -13.65 -6.14 -11.76
N SER A 119 -14.84 -6.66 -12.01
CA SER A 119 -16.07 -5.85 -11.93
C SER A 119 -16.40 -5.50 -10.47
N TYR A 120 -17.21 -4.43 -10.27
CA TYR A 120 -17.65 -4.08 -8.93
C TYR A 120 -18.48 -5.20 -8.27
N GLN A 121 -19.30 -5.91 -9.05
CA GLN A 121 -20.09 -7.03 -8.55
C GLN A 121 -19.23 -8.24 -8.17
N ASP A 122 -18.17 -8.52 -8.95
CA ASP A 122 -17.24 -9.60 -8.60
C ASP A 122 -16.44 -9.26 -7.35
N ALA A 123 -16.10 -8.00 -7.15
CA ALA A 123 -15.40 -7.52 -5.97
C ALA A 123 -16.16 -7.74 -4.66
N LEU A 124 -17.48 -7.88 -4.72
CA LEU A 124 -18.31 -8.12 -3.53
C LEU A 124 -18.39 -9.59 -3.11
N LYS A 125 -17.78 -10.51 -3.88
CA LYS A 125 -17.90 -11.95 -3.62
C LYS A 125 -17.03 -12.45 -2.48
N ASP A 126 -15.86 -11.86 -2.30
CA ASP A 126 -14.92 -12.19 -1.22
C ASP A 126 -13.96 -11.04 -0.92
N ASN A 127 -13.33 -11.08 0.24
CA ASN A 127 -12.50 -9.99 0.76
C ASN A 127 -11.18 -9.80 -0.01
N ILE A 128 -10.61 -10.87 -0.55
CA ILE A 128 -9.36 -10.81 -1.35
C ILE A 128 -9.66 -10.12 -2.67
N THR A 129 -10.69 -10.58 -3.38
CA THR A 129 -11.14 -9.96 -4.63
C THR A 129 -11.54 -8.49 -4.42
N ALA A 130 -12.21 -8.17 -3.28
CA ALA A 130 -12.55 -6.80 -2.90
C ALA A 130 -11.29 -5.94 -2.72
N TYR A 131 -10.27 -6.45 -2.05
CA TYR A 131 -9.01 -5.72 -1.88
C TYR A 131 -8.34 -5.43 -3.22
N TYR A 132 -8.16 -6.43 -4.08
CA TYR A 132 -7.57 -6.25 -5.41
C TYR A 132 -8.35 -5.22 -6.25
N ALA A 133 -9.67 -5.34 -6.28
CA ALA A 133 -10.52 -4.39 -6.99
C ALA A 133 -10.48 -2.99 -6.38
N SER A 134 -10.41 -2.86 -5.05
CA SER A 134 -10.34 -1.57 -4.36
C SER A 134 -9.13 -0.74 -4.79
N LYS A 135 -7.97 -1.41 -4.97
CA LYS A 135 -6.75 -0.78 -5.46
C LYS A 135 -6.91 -0.30 -6.91
N ALA A 136 -7.50 -1.13 -7.76
CA ALA A 136 -7.75 -0.76 -9.16
C ALA A 136 -8.73 0.42 -9.26
N PHE A 137 -9.83 0.40 -8.52
CA PHE A 137 -10.82 1.48 -8.56
C PHE A 137 -10.28 2.79 -8.00
N ALA A 138 -9.59 2.76 -6.86
CA ALA A 138 -8.97 3.94 -6.28
C ALA A 138 -7.91 4.55 -7.21
N GLU A 139 -7.11 3.72 -7.86
CA GLU A 139 -6.09 4.19 -8.80
C GLU A 139 -6.71 4.74 -10.09
N LYS A 140 -7.70 4.05 -10.68
CA LYS A 140 -8.43 4.55 -11.86
C LYS A 140 -9.08 5.91 -11.58
N LEU A 141 -9.71 6.06 -10.41
CA LEU A 141 -10.27 7.34 -9.97
C LEU A 141 -9.19 8.43 -9.87
N ALA A 142 -8.01 8.12 -9.34
CA ALA A 142 -6.93 9.12 -9.24
C ALA A 142 -6.46 9.59 -10.62
N TRP A 143 -6.33 8.71 -11.61
CA TRP A 143 -6.01 9.06 -12.99
C TRP A 143 -7.13 9.87 -13.66
N GLU A 144 -8.39 9.49 -13.45
CA GLU A 144 -9.55 10.24 -13.94
C GLU A 144 -9.59 11.65 -13.34
N PHE A 145 -9.35 11.77 -12.03
CA PHE A 145 -9.27 13.06 -11.34
C PHE A 145 -8.23 13.99 -12.01
N VAL A 146 -7.02 13.50 -12.23
CA VAL A 146 -5.95 14.31 -12.86
C VAL A 146 -6.32 14.71 -14.29
N LEU A 147 -6.91 13.80 -15.06
CA LEU A 147 -7.34 14.06 -16.44
C LEU A 147 -8.44 15.15 -16.50
N MET A 148 -9.41 15.07 -15.62
CA MET A 148 -10.61 15.93 -15.64
C MET A 148 -10.38 17.28 -14.94
N GLN A 149 -9.75 17.27 -13.77
CA GLN A 149 -9.55 18.45 -12.95
C GLN A 149 -8.30 19.25 -13.33
N LYS A 150 -7.30 18.58 -13.95
CA LYS A 150 -6.03 19.20 -14.35
C LYS A 150 -5.40 20.00 -13.22
N PRO A 151 -5.19 19.38 -12.04
CA PRO A 151 -4.65 20.10 -10.88
C PRO A 151 -3.24 20.65 -11.16
N VAL A 152 -2.77 21.53 -10.30
CA VAL A 152 -1.43 22.14 -10.42
C VAL A 152 -0.29 21.13 -10.21
N PHE A 153 -0.57 19.99 -9.58
CA PHE A 153 0.41 18.94 -9.28
C PHE A 153 0.40 17.80 -10.31
N GLY A 154 1.54 17.15 -10.46
CA GLY A 154 1.64 15.88 -11.19
C GLY A 154 1.35 14.69 -10.28
N LEU A 155 0.83 13.61 -10.84
CA LEU A 155 0.60 12.34 -10.15
C LEU A 155 1.67 11.32 -10.54
N VAL A 156 2.22 10.61 -9.54
CA VAL A 156 3.00 9.38 -9.75
C VAL A 156 2.34 8.27 -8.95
N VAL A 157 2.14 7.12 -9.57
CA VAL A 157 1.56 5.96 -8.90
C VAL A 157 2.61 4.86 -8.78
N VAL A 158 2.83 4.40 -7.55
CA VAL A 158 3.72 3.28 -7.24
C VAL A 158 2.86 2.06 -6.96
N ASN A 159 3.08 0.98 -7.73
CA ASN A 159 2.37 -0.29 -7.65
C ASN A 159 3.31 -1.38 -7.10
N PRO A 160 3.55 -1.43 -5.78
CA PRO A 160 4.40 -2.46 -5.22
C PRO A 160 3.70 -3.83 -5.23
N SER A 161 4.48 -4.88 -5.44
CA SER A 161 4.13 -6.24 -5.08
C SER A 161 4.22 -6.45 -3.55
N TRP A 162 4.30 -7.69 -3.06
CA TRP A 162 4.46 -7.96 -1.63
C TRP A 162 5.66 -7.23 -1.04
N VAL A 163 5.43 -6.37 -0.05
CA VAL A 163 6.48 -5.55 0.54
C VAL A 163 7.01 -6.21 1.80
N PHE A 164 8.24 -6.72 1.73
CA PHE A 164 8.95 -7.28 2.87
C PHE A 164 10.04 -6.34 3.37
N GLY A 165 10.29 -6.36 4.66
CA GLY A 165 11.40 -5.61 5.22
C GLY A 165 11.26 -5.35 6.72
N PRO A 166 12.34 -4.89 7.36
CA PRO A 166 12.32 -4.57 8.77
C PRO A 166 11.38 -3.38 9.03
N LYS A 167 10.81 -3.36 10.23
CA LYS A 167 10.12 -2.17 10.72
C LYS A 167 11.12 -1.03 10.86
N ALA A 168 10.74 0.17 10.43
CA ALA A 168 11.59 1.34 10.60
C ALA A 168 11.72 1.74 12.08
N TYR A 169 10.70 1.42 12.89
CA TYR A 169 10.63 1.77 14.31
C TYR A 169 9.95 0.65 15.10
N ASP A 170 10.36 0.47 16.36
CA ASP A 170 9.77 -0.49 17.30
C ASP A 170 8.50 0.07 17.93
N PHE A 171 7.40 0.09 17.17
CA PHE A 171 6.11 0.51 17.71
C PHE A 171 5.54 -0.51 18.68
N ASP A 172 5.27 -1.70 18.19
CA ASP A 172 4.77 -2.84 18.96
C ASP A 172 5.38 -4.11 18.35
N PRO A 173 6.18 -4.86 19.10
CA PRO A 173 6.82 -6.06 18.59
C PRO A 173 5.83 -7.16 18.19
N LYS A 174 4.60 -7.10 18.68
CA LYS A 174 3.54 -8.08 18.39
C LYS A 174 2.66 -7.68 17.21
N ARG A 175 2.84 -6.49 16.64
CA ARG A 175 2.00 -6.00 15.54
C ARG A 175 2.81 -5.90 14.26
N PHE A 176 2.57 -6.81 13.37
CA PHE A 176 3.15 -6.82 12.03
C PHE A 176 2.19 -6.17 11.02
N ASN A 177 2.70 -5.77 9.86
CA ASN A 177 1.89 -5.54 8.67
C ASN A 177 1.62 -6.88 7.99
N SER A 178 0.64 -6.96 7.10
CA SER A 178 0.16 -8.21 6.49
C SER A 178 1.28 -9.07 5.88
N SER A 179 2.24 -8.49 5.16
CA SER A 179 3.35 -9.23 4.55
C SER A 179 4.30 -9.83 5.60
N ASN A 180 4.63 -9.07 6.65
CA ASN A 180 5.47 -9.58 7.72
C ASN A 180 4.71 -10.53 8.67
N GLU A 181 3.39 -10.38 8.80
CA GLU A 181 2.53 -11.30 9.55
C GLU A 181 2.58 -12.71 8.94
N MET A 182 2.55 -12.82 7.62
CA MET A 182 2.74 -14.09 6.93
C MET A 182 4.07 -14.75 7.31
N ILE A 183 5.17 -14.00 7.38
CA ILE A 183 6.46 -14.54 7.83
C ILE A 183 6.41 -14.96 9.30
N ASP A 184 5.78 -14.17 10.16
CA ASP A 184 5.59 -14.51 11.57
C ASP A 184 4.78 -15.81 11.75
N ASP A 185 3.77 -16.02 10.92
CA ASP A 185 2.98 -17.27 10.91
C ASP A 185 3.80 -18.48 10.43
N LEU A 186 4.64 -18.30 9.42
CA LEU A 186 5.58 -19.35 9.00
C LEU A 186 6.57 -19.72 10.11
N LEU A 187 7.03 -18.77 10.91
CA LEU A 187 7.92 -19.01 12.06
C LEU A 187 7.25 -19.77 13.21
N LYS A 188 5.93 -19.84 13.27
CA LYS A 188 5.16 -20.61 14.26
C LYS A 188 4.96 -22.08 13.85
N LEU A 189 5.34 -22.45 12.63
CA LEU A 189 5.24 -23.82 12.14
C LEU A 189 6.25 -24.73 12.84
N ASN A 190 5.92 -26.04 12.90
CA ASN A 190 6.80 -27.09 13.37
C ASN A 190 6.40 -28.44 12.76
N HIS A 191 7.35 -29.36 12.65
CA HIS A 191 7.11 -30.67 12.04
C HIS A 191 6.13 -31.56 12.81
N GLU A 192 5.98 -31.37 14.12
CA GLU A 192 5.23 -32.29 14.96
C GLU A 192 3.73 -32.01 14.96
N ASN A 193 3.34 -30.76 15.14
CA ASN A 193 1.95 -30.40 15.43
C ASN A 193 1.34 -29.36 14.49
N ASN A 194 2.17 -28.66 13.71
CA ASN A 194 1.74 -27.57 12.84
C ASN A 194 2.65 -27.46 11.61
N SER A 195 2.56 -28.44 10.71
CA SER A 195 3.41 -28.52 9.51
C SER A 195 2.69 -28.11 8.23
N THR A 196 1.41 -27.79 8.30
CA THR A 196 0.61 -27.41 7.13
C THR A 196 0.49 -25.89 7.03
N PHE A 197 0.68 -25.37 5.82
CA PHE A 197 0.52 -23.96 5.51
C PHE A 197 0.03 -23.80 4.07
N GLU A 198 -0.60 -22.66 3.79
CA GLU A 198 -0.91 -22.28 2.42
C GLU A 198 0.38 -21.80 1.74
N ASN A 199 0.75 -22.44 0.63
CA ASN A 199 1.97 -22.06 -0.09
C ASN A 199 1.69 -20.84 -1.00
N VAL A 200 1.44 -19.69 -0.38
CA VAL A 200 1.27 -18.42 -1.07
C VAL A 200 2.53 -18.10 -1.87
N SER A 201 2.33 -17.53 -3.04
CA SER A 201 3.39 -17.10 -3.94
C SER A 201 3.04 -15.75 -4.56
N GLY A 202 4.04 -14.99 -4.99
CA GLY A 202 3.82 -13.70 -5.63
C GLY A 202 5.12 -12.98 -5.95
N GLY A 203 4.99 -11.82 -6.57
CA GLY A 203 6.10 -10.89 -6.71
C GLY A 203 6.46 -10.26 -5.35
N TYR A 204 7.71 -9.86 -5.15
CA TYR A 204 8.11 -9.15 -3.93
C TYR A 204 9.05 -7.98 -4.20
N ILE A 205 9.05 -7.04 -3.26
CA ILE A 205 9.95 -5.88 -3.23
C ILE A 205 10.34 -5.55 -1.79
N SER A 206 11.49 -4.94 -1.59
CA SER A 206 11.89 -4.49 -0.25
C SER A 206 11.19 -3.18 0.14
N ALA A 207 10.87 -3.02 1.43
CA ALA A 207 10.34 -1.76 1.97
C ALA A 207 11.32 -0.59 1.73
N THR A 208 12.62 -0.86 1.77
CA THR A 208 13.66 0.14 1.50
C THR A 208 13.62 0.62 0.05
N ASP A 209 13.41 -0.27 -0.91
CA ASP A 209 13.36 0.13 -2.33
C ASP A 209 12.06 0.87 -2.66
N ILE A 210 10.94 0.49 -2.02
CA ILE A 210 9.70 1.28 -2.12
C ILE A 210 9.90 2.70 -1.55
N ALA A 211 10.52 2.84 -0.39
CA ALA A 211 10.81 4.16 0.16
C ALA A 211 11.71 4.99 -0.77
N LYS A 212 12.76 4.39 -1.36
CA LYS A 212 13.64 5.08 -2.32
C LYS A 212 12.91 5.52 -3.57
N ILE A 213 12.09 4.66 -4.18
CA ILE A 213 11.36 5.05 -5.40
C ILE A 213 10.32 6.13 -5.13
N GLN A 214 9.67 6.12 -3.96
CA GLN A 214 8.75 7.18 -3.56
C GLN A 214 9.47 8.52 -3.43
N VAL A 215 10.65 8.56 -2.80
CA VAL A 215 11.47 9.79 -2.73
C VAL A 215 11.94 10.19 -4.13
N TYR A 216 12.44 9.26 -4.94
CA TYR A 216 12.85 9.56 -6.31
C TYR A 216 11.70 10.09 -7.17
N ALA A 217 10.46 9.65 -6.90
CA ALA A 217 9.26 10.10 -7.62
C ALA A 217 8.93 11.59 -7.40
N ILE A 218 9.40 12.22 -6.31
CA ILE A 218 9.25 13.66 -6.10
C ILE A 218 10.42 14.46 -6.69
N GLU A 219 11.56 13.82 -6.94
CA GLU A 219 12.78 14.47 -7.45
C GLU A 219 12.85 14.44 -8.98
N SER A 220 12.24 13.44 -9.63
CA SER A 220 12.35 13.20 -11.08
C SER A 220 11.10 13.63 -11.83
N ASP A 221 11.25 14.56 -12.76
CA ASP A 221 10.16 14.99 -13.66
C ASP A 221 9.81 13.91 -14.70
N ASP A 222 10.73 12.99 -15.01
CA ASP A 222 10.49 11.90 -15.96
C ASP A 222 9.43 10.91 -15.45
N LEU A 223 9.18 10.88 -14.14
CA LEU A 223 8.19 10.01 -13.52
C LEU A 223 6.80 10.63 -13.41
N VAL A 224 6.64 11.91 -13.77
CA VAL A 224 5.32 12.58 -13.74
C VAL A 224 4.34 11.84 -14.65
N ASN A 225 3.15 11.60 -14.12
CA ASN A 225 2.07 10.89 -14.81
C ASN A 225 2.47 9.46 -15.27
N LYS A 226 3.30 8.79 -14.45
CA LYS A 226 3.68 7.39 -14.66
C LYS A 226 3.11 6.49 -13.58
N ARG A 227 2.83 5.25 -13.99
CA ARG A 227 2.65 4.09 -13.10
C ARG A 227 4.00 3.39 -13.00
N LEU A 228 4.33 2.87 -11.84
CA LEU A 228 5.60 2.20 -11.56
C LEU A 228 5.32 0.85 -10.91
N LEU A 229 5.34 -0.22 -11.71
CA LEU A 229 5.22 -1.58 -11.19
C LEU A 229 6.53 -1.99 -10.53
N MET A 230 6.49 -2.18 -9.22
CA MET A 230 7.67 -2.40 -8.39
C MET A 230 7.72 -3.85 -7.89
N THR A 231 8.52 -4.65 -8.57
CA THR A 231 8.81 -6.03 -8.17
C THR A 231 10.29 -6.32 -8.39
N ASN A 232 10.92 -7.05 -7.47
CA ASN A 232 12.34 -7.43 -7.57
C ASN A 232 12.53 -8.92 -7.90
N GLY A 233 11.53 -9.74 -7.65
CA GLY A 233 11.56 -11.18 -7.87
C GLY A 233 10.27 -11.83 -7.43
N TYR A 234 10.29 -13.15 -7.34
CA TYR A 234 9.15 -13.97 -6.93
C TYR A 234 9.52 -14.82 -5.72
N PHE A 235 8.55 -15.10 -4.87
CA PHE A 235 8.70 -15.97 -3.71
C PHE A 235 7.59 -17.02 -3.67
N THR A 236 7.84 -18.08 -2.92
CA THR A 236 6.83 -18.98 -2.35
C THR A 236 7.07 -19.09 -0.85
N CYS A 237 6.03 -19.43 -0.08
CA CYS A 237 6.21 -19.69 1.36
C CYS A 237 7.24 -20.79 1.62
N GLN A 238 7.28 -21.84 0.78
CA GLN A 238 8.30 -22.90 0.90
C GLN A 238 9.71 -22.35 0.70
N GLN A 239 9.94 -21.49 -0.28
CA GLN A 239 11.26 -20.86 -0.47
C GLN A 239 11.67 -20.00 0.74
N ILE A 240 10.71 -19.31 1.38
CA ILE A 240 10.99 -18.55 2.61
C ILE A 240 11.40 -19.51 3.72
N LEU A 241 10.67 -20.62 3.94
CA LEU A 241 11.03 -21.64 4.93
C LEU A 241 12.40 -22.25 4.67
N ASP A 242 12.71 -22.58 3.41
CA ASP A 242 14.02 -23.11 3.02
C ASP A 242 15.16 -22.13 3.34
N ILE A 243 14.95 -20.83 3.08
CA ILE A 243 15.93 -19.78 3.42
C ILE A 243 16.07 -19.66 4.93
N ILE A 244 14.97 -19.65 5.68
CA ILE A 244 15.02 -19.58 7.15
C ILE A 244 15.75 -20.78 7.72
N ASN A 245 15.43 -22.00 7.32
CA ASN A 245 16.09 -23.21 7.77
C ASN A 245 17.60 -23.24 7.44
N LYS A 246 17.98 -22.69 6.29
CA LYS A 246 19.40 -22.56 5.91
C LYS A 246 20.18 -21.65 6.85
N HIS A 247 19.58 -20.54 7.30
CA HIS A 247 20.24 -19.54 8.13
C HIS A 247 20.03 -19.76 9.63
N PHE A 248 18.96 -20.43 10.00
CA PHE A 248 18.53 -20.73 11.38
C PHE A 248 18.09 -22.20 11.49
N PRO A 249 19.03 -23.15 11.30
CA PRO A 249 18.69 -24.58 11.25
C PRO A 249 18.10 -25.11 12.57
N GLU A 250 18.33 -24.42 13.68
CA GLU A 250 17.75 -24.75 14.99
C GLU A 250 16.23 -24.57 15.04
N LEU A 251 15.63 -23.77 14.14
CA LEU A 251 14.19 -23.61 14.09
C LEU A 251 13.49 -24.84 13.49
N ASN A 252 14.17 -25.58 12.64
CA ASN A 252 13.70 -26.85 12.05
C ASN A 252 12.25 -26.77 11.55
N LEU A 253 11.96 -25.76 10.70
CA LEU A 253 10.65 -25.52 10.12
C LEU A 253 10.33 -26.52 9.01
N PRO A 254 9.04 -26.79 8.71
CA PRO A 254 8.63 -27.75 7.68
C PRO A 254 9.00 -27.34 6.26
#